data_20136df98e644aab86c4e0375cf9b057
#
_entry.id   20136df98e644aab86c4e0375cf9b057
#
_cell.length_a   1.000
_cell.length_b   1.000
_cell.length_c   1.000
_cell.angle_alpha   90.00
_cell.angle_beta   90.00
_cell.angle_gamma   90.00
#
_symmetry.space_group_name_H-M   'P 1'
#
loop_
_entity.id
_entity.type
_entity.pdbx_description
1 polymer ?
#
loop_
_entity_poly.entity_id
_entity_poly.type
_entity_poly.pdbx_seq_one_letter_code
_entity_poly.pdbx_strand_id
1 'polypeptide(L)'
;MKITDLKCAIMGKTPVVRITTDEGISGYGQAEWSKPYLKPYVLFYRPLILGEDPTDVERVMSKIRRLGSFKPWGAAVSAIEVALWDIAGKAANLPVYKLLGGKVRDRVLVYNGGIRFPMEGDSSPENFAKNMLKMKNLKEGFSIIKQGISLHGQMADDFDKYFYGDISWDERNSIVFEDDSKDQWALSQYLPFGGQITEKGMNYTLDCIRAMKEVLGDEVGLALDCGPGIVPHDALKLAQSVEDLNIMWMEDMITGDYTPYVLADLYRDVTINTSTPIHTGEQIYLRQNFKDLIDKRAVNIIGPDPLDVGGLAETKWIAEYADLNGIMIAPHGTIDGLIGLAAHVHLAATLPRNYIALEYPVPCHKWWYDIIEGLPDPIVKDSFIDVWDSPGLGIKFREDEASRYLDEEDKDFFN
;
A
#
# COMPACT_ATOMS: atom_id res chain seq x y z
N MET A 1 -32.09 2.04 7.70
CA MET A 1 -31.39 1.85 6.39
C MET A 1 -31.03 0.40 6.21
N LYS A 2 -31.13 -0.12 4.98
CA LYS A 2 -30.75 -1.51 4.67
C LYS A 2 -29.97 -1.59 3.37
N ILE A 3 -28.95 -2.43 3.35
CA ILE A 3 -28.20 -2.75 2.13
C ILE A 3 -29.15 -3.50 1.17
N THR A 4 -29.36 -2.96 -0.02
CA THR A 4 -30.18 -3.55 -1.07
C THR A 4 -29.37 -4.25 -2.15
N ASP A 5 -28.13 -3.79 -2.39
CA ASP A 5 -27.22 -4.41 -3.34
C ASP A 5 -25.75 -4.20 -3.00
N LEU A 6 -24.91 -5.10 -3.51
CA LEU A 6 -23.45 -5.00 -3.61
C LEU A 6 -23.06 -5.31 -5.04
N LYS A 7 -22.51 -4.34 -5.73
CA LYS A 7 -21.87 -4.52 -7.05
C LYS A 7 -20.37 -4.40 -6.96
N CYS A 8 -19.68 -5.08 -7.85
CA CYS A 8 -18.24 -4.90 -8.09
C CYS A 8 -18.01 -4.86 -9.59
N ALA A 9 -17.38 -3.80 -10.06
CA ALA A 9 -17.03 -3.60 -11.45
C ALA A 9 -15.50 -3.51 -11.61
N ILE A 10 -15.00 -3.93 -12.76
CA ILE A 10 -13.62 -3.66 -13.15
C ILE A 10 -13.59 -2.34 -13.91
N MET A 11 -12.85 -1.38 -13.35
CA MET A 11 -12.66 -0.05 -13.93
C MET A 11 -11.17 0.14 -14.25
N GLY A 12 -10.85 0.08 -15.53
CA GLY A 12 -9.47 -0.01 -15.99
C GLY A 12 -8.84 -1.36 -15.63
N LYS A 13 -8.32 -1.61 -14.54
CA LYS A 13 -7.89 -2.93 -13.98
C LYS A 13 -8.23 -3.02 -12.50
N THR A 14 -8.98 -2.05 -12.00
CA THR A 14 -9.26 -1.89 -10.58
C THR A 14 -10.64 -2.42 -10.25
N PRO A 15 -10.79 -3.35 -9.30
CA PRO A 15 -12.08 -3.72 -8.76
C PRO A 15 -12.64 -2.57 -7.91
N VAL A 16 -13.75 -1.99 -8.34
CA VAL A 16 -14.47 -0.93 -7.63
C VAL A 16 -15.77 -1.50 -7.07
N VAL A 17 -16.00 -1.25 -5.79
CA VAL A 17 -17.16 -1.72 -5.04
C VAL A 17 -18.19 -0.60 -4.93
N ARG A 18 -19.47 -0.92 -5.16
CA ARG A 18 -20.59 -0.06 -4.85
C ARG A 18 -21.59 -0.82 -3.96
N ILE A 19 -21.94 -0.24 -2.84
CA ILE A 19 -23.03 -0.72 -1.97
C ILE A 19 -24.17 0.29 -2.05
N THR A 20 -25.40 -0.18 -2.31
CA THR A 20 -26.59 0.65 -2.37
C THR A 20 -27.56 0.32 -1.22
N THR A 21 -28.37 1.31 -0.85
CA THR A 21 -29.32 1.19 0.26
C THR A 21 -30.74 1.50 -0.17
N ASP A 22 -31.71 1.07 0.63
CA ASP A 22 -33.17 1.37 0.45
C ASP A 22 -33.51 2.86 0.63
N GLU A 23 -32.57 3.66 1.15
CA GLU A 23 -32.71 5.13 1.28
C GLU A 23 -32.03 5.91 0.15
N GLY A 24 -31.52 5.21 -0.87
CA GLY A 24 -30.88 5.83 -2.05
C GLY A 24 -29.46 6.32 -1.82
N ILE A 25 -28.85 6.04 -0.66
CA ILE A 25 -27.45 6.33 -0.40
C ILE A 25 -26.59 5.21 -0.98
N SER A 26 -25.55 5.57 -1.74
CA SER A 26 -24.53 4.64 -2.22
C SER A 26 -23.17 4.98 -1.62
N GLY A 27 -22.41 3.94 -1.25
CA GLY A 27 -21.02 4.06 -0.84
C GLY A 27 -20.11 3.31 -1.78
N TYR A 28 -18.87 3.80 -1.88
CA TYR A 28 -17.87 3.26 -2.77
C TYR A 28 -16.61 2.82 -2.01
N GLY A 29 -16.04 1.72 -2.49
CA GLY A 29 -14.75 1.22 -2.05
C GLY A 29 -13.97 0.72 -3.24
N GLN A 30 -12.71 0.39 -3.02
CA GLN A 30 -11.81 -0.01 -4.08
C GLN A 30 -10.84 -1.06 -3.53
N ALA A 31 -10.61 -2.10 -4.31
CA ALA A 31 -9.49 -3.00 -4.07
C ALA A 31 -8.25 -2.51 -4.84
N GLU A 32 -7.13 -3.13 -4.56
CA GLU A 32 -5.85 -2.81 -5.18
C GLU A 32 -5.91 -2.88 -6.71
N TRP A 33 -5.28 -1.92 -7.37
CA TRP A 33 -5.17 -1.87 -8.84
C TRP A 33 -4.48 -3.13 -9.39
N SER A 34 -4.77 -3.49 -10.64
CA SER A 34 -4.25 -4.68 -11.32
C SER A 34 -4.68 -6.04 -10.76
N LYS A 35 -5.67 -6.09 -9.88
CA LYS A 35 -6.19 -7.35 -9.31
C LYS A 35 -7.67 -7.61 -9.69
N PRO A 36 -8.03 -7.63 -11.00
CA PRO A 36 -9.41 -7.83 -11.44
C PRO A 36 -10.00 -9.19 -10.97
N TYR A 37 -9.16 -10.18 -10.72
CA TYR A 37 -9.54 -11.47 -10.18
C TYR A 37 -10.18 -11.40 -8.77
N LEU A 38 -10.13 -10.26 -8.08
CA LEU A 38 -10.80 -10.08 -6.80
C LEU A 38 -12.32 -9.82 -6.93
N LYS A 39 -12.82 -9.44 -8.10
CA LYS A 39 -14.25 -9.20 -8.33
C LYS A 39 -15.13 -10.36 -7.85
N PRO A 40 -14.89 -11.63 -8.20
CA PRO A 40 -15.72 -12.74 -7.70
C PRO A 40 -15.65 -12.91 -6.18
N TYR A 41 -14.54 -12.56 -5.54
CA TYR A 41 -14.42 -12.59 -4.07
C TYR A 41 -15.26 -11.49 -3.41
N VAL A 42 -15.28 -10.28 -3.96
CA VAL A 42 -16.19 -9.21 -3.49
C VAL A 42 -17.64 -9.67 -3.59
N LEU A 43 -18.04 -10.19 -4.74
CA LEU A 43 -19.40 -10.66 -4.99
C LEU A 43 -19.80 -11.86 -4.12
N PHE A 44 -18.84 -12.68 -3.70
CA PHE A 44 -19.09 -13.77 -2.75
C PHE A 44 -19.71 -13.28 -1.44
N TYR A 45 -19.36 -12.08 -0.98
CA TYR A 45 -19.87 -11.52 0.28
C TYR A 45 -21.29 -10.94 0.16
N ARG A 46 -21.79 -10.71 -1.05
CA ARG A 46 -23.09 -10.08 -1.29
C ARG A 46 -24.23 -10.71 -0.47
N PRO A 47 -24.47 -12.03 -0.52
CA PRO A 47 -25.58 -12.65 0.23
C PRO A 47 -25.42 -12.56 1.75
N LEU A 48 -24.22 -12.32 2.26
CA LEU A 48 -23.95 -12.25 3.69
C LEU A 48 -24.26 -10.87 4.28
N ILE A 49 -24.30 -9.82 3.45
CA ILE A 49 -24.48 -8.43 3.92
C ILE A 49 -25.82 -7.81 3.49
N LEU A 50 -26.53 -8.39 2.51
CA LEU A 50 -27.85 -7.88 2.10
C LEU A 50 -28.82 -7.85 3.28
N GLY A 51 -29.58 -6.74 3.39
CA GLY A 51 -30.57 -6.52 4.45
C GLY A 51 -29.97 -6.02 5.77
N GLU A 52 -28.65 -5.99 5.94
CA GLU A 52 -27.99 -5.38 7.10
C GLU A 52 -28.06 -3.86 7.05
N ASP A 53 -27.92 -3.21 8.21
CA ASP A 53 -27.75 -1.77 8.28
C ASP A 53 -26.28 -1.40 8.00
N PRO A 54 -25.97 -0.66 6.91
CA PRO A 54 -24.61 -0.33 6.56
C PRO A 54 -23.94 0.67 7.52
N THR A 55 -24.71 1.36 8.37
CA THR A 55 -24.18 2.27 9.38
C THR A 55 -23.64 1.53 10.61
N ASP A 56 -24.07 0.29 10.84
CA ASP A 56 -23.50 -0.64 11.81
C ASP A 56 -22.25 -1.34 11.22
N VAL A 57 -21.26 -0.58 10.79
CA VAL A 57 -20.09 -1.07 10.02
C VAL A 57 -19.46 -2.31 10.66
N GLU A 58 -19.12 -2.25 11.95
CA GLU A 58 -18.48 -3.38 12.65
C GLU A 58 -19.39 -4.61 12.75
N ARG A 59 -20.69 -4.44 12.82
CA ARG A 59 -21.66 -5.55 12.79
C ARG A 59 -21.62 -6.27 11.45
N VAL A 60 -21.64 -5.53 10.33
CA VAL A 60 -21.53 -6.10 8.99
C VAL A 60 -20.18 -6.78 8.81
N MET A 61 -19.11 -6.09 9.18
CA MET A 61 -17.74 -6.61 9.07
C MET A 61 -17.49 -7.86 9.92
N SER A 62 -18.16 -8.00 11.08
CA SER A 62 -18.04 -9.21 11.90
C SER A 62 -18.44 -10.50 11.20
N LYS A 63 -19.29 -10.39 10.16
CA LYS A 63 -19.75 -11.53 9.35
C LYS A 63 -18.75 -11.95 8.29
N ILE A 64 -17.99 -11.01 7.74
CA ILE A 64 -17.15 -11.24 6.56
C ILE A 64 -15.64 -11.14 6.83
N ARG A 65 -15.20 -10.33 7.80
CA ARG A 65 -13.79 -10.02 8.01
C ARG A 65 -12.90 -11.25 8.16
N ARG A 66 -13.38 -12.29 8.85
CA ARG A 66 -12.60 -13.53 9.05
C ARG A 66 -12.53 -14.45 7.83
N LEU A 67 -13.28 -14.13 6.79
CA LEU A 67 -13.32 -14.93 5.56
C LEU A 67 -12.25 -14.48 4.54
N GLY A 68 -11.67 -13.29 4.70
CA GLY A 68 -10.51 -12.86 3.94
C GLY A 68 -9.24 -13.42 4.57
N SER A 69 -8.48 -14.25 3.96
CA SER A 69 -7.35 -14.98 4.57
C SER A 69 -6.10 -14.13 4.75
N PHE A 70 -5.65 -13.47 3.70
CA PHE A 70 -4.42 -12.67 3.63
C PHE A 70 -4.47 -11.84 2.34
N LYS A 71 -3.49 -10.96 2.14
CA LYS A 71 -3.32 -10.28 0.85
C LYS A 71 -3.15 -11.33 -0.27
N PRO A 72 -3.82 -11.24 -1.43
CA PRO A 72 -4.69 -10.13 -1.83
C PRO A 72 -6.16 -10.30 -1.42
N TRP A 73 -6.57 -11.45 -0.87
CA TRP A 73 -7.99 -11.73 -0.57
C TRP A 73 -8.59 -10.74 0.44
N GLY A 74 -7.75 -10.23 1.36
CA GLY A 74 -8.11 -9.19 2.32
C GLY A 74 -8.60 -7.90 1.67
N ALA A 75 -8.10 -7.57 0.48
CA ALA A 75 -8.53 -6.39 -0.29
C ALA A 75 -10.02 -6.40 -0.63
N ALA A 76 -10.58 -7.58 -0.96
CA ALA A 76 -12.01 -7.69 -1.24
C ALA A 76 -12.87 -7.34 -0.03
N VAL A 77 -12.45 -7.73 1.16
CA VAL A 77 -13.13 -7.43 2.43
C VAL A 77 -12.95 -5.96 2.81
N SER A 78 -11.74 -5.44 2.67
CA SER A 78 -11.41 -4.05 3.00
C SER A 78 -12.16 -3.06 2.12
N ALA A 79 -12.30 -3.35 0.81
CA ALA A 79 -13.05 -2.52 -0.11
C ALA A 79 -14.54 -2.42 0.28
N ILE A 80 -15.13 -3.49 0.82
CA ILE A 80 -16.49 -3.48 1.35
C ILE A 80 -16.57 -2.57 2.59
N GLU A 81 -15.62 -2.66 3.51
CA GLU A 81 -15.58 -1.83 4.72
C GLU A 81 -15.49 -0.35 4.38
N VAL A 82 -14.61 0.02 3.42
CA VAL A 82 -14.49 1.41 2.95
C VAL A 82 -15.81 1.94 2.40
N ALA A 83 -16.54 1.13 1.61
CA ALA A 83 -17.86 1.51 1.09
C ALA A 83 -18.90 1.68 2.20
N LEU A 84 -18.84 0.88 3.27
CA LEU A 84 -19.72 1.02 4.43
C LEU A 84 -19.42 2.31 5.21
N TRP A 85 -18.15 2.65 5.43
CA TRP A 85 -17.78 3.93 6.05
C TRP A 85 -18.22 5.13 5.21
N ASP A 86 -18.14 5.05 3.89
CA ASP A 86 -18.63 6.08 2.98
C ASP A 86 -20.15 6.29 3.15
N ILE A 87 -20.94 5.20 3.22
CA ILE A 87 -22.38 5.27 3.49
C ILE A 87 -22.65 5.88 4.88
N ALA A 88 -21.99 5.38 5.90
CA ALA A 88 -22.18 5.86 7.28
C ALA A 88 -21.89 7.36 7.39
N GLY A 89 -20.83 7.84 6.75
CA GLY A 89 -20.49 9.25 6.69
C GLY A 89 -21.51 10.08 5.95
N LYS A 90 -21.99 9.63 4.79
CA LYS A 90 -23.04 10.29 4.00
C LYS A 90 -24.36 10.35 4.78
N ALA A 91 -24.76 9.24 5.40
CA ALA A 91 -26.00 9.16 6.20
C ALA A 91 -25.95 10.10 7.42
N ALA A 92 -24.81 10.20 8.08
CA ALA A 92 -24.62 11.10 9.22
C ALA A 92 -24.34 12.55 8.80
N ASN A 93 -24.15 12.85 7.51
CA ASN A 93 -23.65 14.12 6.98
C ASN A 93 -22.32 14.54 7.62
N LEU A 94 -21.42 13.59 7.82
CA LEU A 94 -20.09 13.77 8.41
C LEU A 94 -19.01 13.11 7.54
N PRO A 95 -17.78 13.68 7.48
CA PRO A 95 -16.66 13.00 6.86
C PRO A 95 -16.26 11.74 7.65
N VAL A 96 -15.71 10.73 6.96
CA VAL A 96 -15.34 9.44 7.58
C VAL A 96 -14.42 9.63 8.79
N TYR A 97 -13.45 10.52 8.73
CA TYR A 97 -12.56 10.76 9.87
C TYR A 97 -13.28 11.16 11.16
N LYS A 98 -14.46 11.84 11.07
CA LYS A 98 -15.27 12.18 12.26
C LYS A 98 -15.85 10.94 12.91
N LEU A 99 -16.27 9.95 12.11
CA LEU A 99 -16.80 8.68 12.62
C LEU A 99 -15.69 7.81 13.23
N LEU A 100 -14.45 7.94 12.74
CA LEU A 100 -13.27 7.27 13.27
C LEU A 100 -12.68 7.97 14.52
N GLY A 101 -13.37 8.95 15.12
CA GLY A 101 -12.95 9.61 16.35
C GLY A 101 -12.47 11.06 16.20
N GLY A 102 -12.46 11.60 15.00
CA GLY A 102 -12.03 12.96 14.70
C GLY A 102 -10.55 13.06 14.31
N LYS A 103 -10.20 14.16 13.66
CA LYS A 103 -8.85 14.37 13.16
C LYS A 103 -7.88 14.84 14.28
N VAL A 104 -6.71 14.24 14.30
CA VAL A 104 -5.55 14.61 15.12
C VAL A 104 -4.68 15.63 14.37
N ARG A 105 -4.77 15.64 13.02
CA ARG A 105 -4.03 16.53 12.12
C ARG A 105 -4.91 17.06 11.00
N ASP A 106 -4.68 18.31 10.60
CA ASP A 106 -5.44 18.98 9.54
C ASP A 106 -4.89 18.66 8.14
N ARG A 107 -3.67 18.16 8.06
CA ARG A 107 -3.03 17.71 6.82
C ARG A 107 -2.21 16.45 7.08
N VAL A 108 -2.16 15.61 6.09
CA VAL A 108 -1.51 14.30 6.12
C VAL A 108 -0.19 14.38 5.38
N LEU A 109 0.93 14.07 6.04
CA LEU A 109 2.21 13.93 5.37
C LEU A 109 2.19 12.68 4.48
N VAL A 110 2.65 12.82 3.25
CA VAL A 110 2.76 11.70 2.31
C VAL A 110 4.19 11.55 1.81
N TYR A 111 4.55 10.33 1.45
CA TYR A 111 5.84 10.05 0.82
C TYR A 111 5.66 9.51 -0.60
N ASN A 112 6.67 9.72 -1.44
CA ASN A 112 6.68 9.14 -2.79
C ASN A 112 7.01 7.65 -2.69
N GLY A 113 6.05 6.77 -3.05
CA GLY A 113 6.23 5.32 -3.07
C GLY A 113 7.20 4.80 -4.14
N GLY A 114 7.56 5.62 -5.12
CA GLY A 114 8.62 5.34 -6.10
C GLY A 114 8.30 4.30 -7.18
N ILE A 115 7.39 3.41 -6.92
CA ILE A 115 7.09 2.21 -7.73
C ILE A 115 6.73 2.49 -9.19
N ARG A 116 6.02 3.59 -9.45
CA ARG A 116 5.54 3.91 -10.80
C ARG A 116 6.44 4.84 -11.58
N PHE A 117 7.61 5.12 -11.03
CA PHE A 117 8.59 5.93 -11.72
C PHE A 117 9.54 4.99 -12.48
N PRO A 118 9.32 4.77 -13.79
CA PRO A 118 10.16 3.85 -14.55
C PRO A 118 11.59 4.38 -14.56
N MET A 119 12.51 3.52 -14.15
CA MET A 119 13.93 3.81 -14.30
C MET A 119 14.31 3.76 -15.77
N GLU A 120 15.03 4.78 -16.24
CA GLU A 120 15.55 4.80 -17.59
C GLU A 120 16.90 4.08 -17.62
N GLY A 121 16.98 2.96 -18.33
CA GLY A 121 18.18 2.12 -18.41
C GLY A 121 18.22 1.00 -17.38
N ASP A 122 19.40 0.47 -17.13
CA ASP A 122 19.67 -0.56 -16.13
C ASP A 122 19.64 -0.02 -14.69
N SER A 123 19.69 -0.91 -13.72
CA SER A 123 19.71 -0.56 -12.29
C SER A 123 21.11 -0.11 -11.79
N SER A 124 21.86 0.64 -12.61
CA SER A 124 23.17 1.17 -12.24
C SER A 124 23.09 2.32 -11.21
N PRO A 125 24.16 2.56 -10.43
CA PRO A 125 24.21 3.68 -9.49
C PRO A 125 23.90 5.04 -10.15
N GLU A 126 24.38 5.27 -11.37
CA GLU A 126 24.14 6.48 -12.14
C GLU A 126 22.66 6.65 -12.51
N ASN A 127 21.98 5.58 -12.88
CA ASN A 127 20.59 5.63 -13.24
C ASN A 127 19.70 5.78 -12.00
N PHE A 128 20.03 5.14 -10.87
CA PHE A 128 19.39 5.41 -9.59
C PHE A 128 19.54 6.87 -9.16
N ALA A 129 20.73 7.45 -9.29
CA ALA A 129 20.96 8.86 -8.99
C ALA A 129 20.12 9.80 -9.87
N LYS A 130 20.04 9.53 -11.19
CA LYS A 130 19.19 10.29 -12.11
C LYS A 130 17.70 10.16 -11.75
N ASN A 131 17.26 8.96 -11.38
CA ASN A 131 15.87 8.72 -10.98
C ASN A 131 15.54 9.49 -9.70
N MET A 132 16.43 9.43 -8.68
CA MET A 132 16.27 10.22 -7.46
C MET A 132 16.19 11.72 -7.72
N LEU A 133 17.01 12.23 -8.63
CA LEU A 133 16.96 13.66 -9.00
C LEU A 133 15.62 14.04 -9.63
N LYS A 134 15.04 13.17 -10.46
CA LYS A 134 13.70 13.38 -11.03
C LYS A 134 12.64 13.41 -9.94
N MET A 135 12.66 12.43 -9.03
CA MET A 135 11.69 12.34 -7.93
C MET A 135 11.81 13.52 -6.95
N LYS A 136 13.04 13.93 -6.61
CA LYS A 136 13.31 15.09 -5.75
C LYS A 136 12.73 16.39 -6.31
N ASN A 137 12.72 16.52 -7.64
CA ASN A 137 12.24 17.73 -8.35
C ASN A 137 10.75 17.65 -8.74
N LEU A 138 9.99 16.69 -8.27
CA LEU A 138 8.55 16.63 -8.50
C LEU A 138 7.86 17.83 -7.84
N LYS A 139 6.82 18.34 -8.51
CA LYS A 139 6.03 19.50 -8.04
C LYS A 139 5.35 19.28 -6.68
N GLU A 140 5.14 18.03 -6.31
CA GLU A 140 4.57 17.60 -5.03
C GLU A 140 5.48 17.89 -3.84
N GLY A 141 6.79 18.09 -4.05
CA GLY A 141 7.77 18.48 -3.04
C GLY A 141 7.96 17.45 -1.93
N PHE A 142 8.10 16.17 -2.28
CA PHE A 142 8.21 15.09 -1.30
C PHE A 142 9.43 15.23 -0.38
N SER A 143 9.20 15.16 0.92
CA SER A 143 10.24 15.14 1.95
C SER A 143 10.77 13.73 2.25
N ILE A 144 10.08 12.69 1.78
CA ILE A 144 10.50 11.29 1.88
C ILE A 144 10.26 10.63 0.51
N ILE A 145 11.25 9.89 0.04
CA ILE A 145 11.19 9.13 -1.21
C ILE A 145 11.57 7.69 -0.92
N LYS A 146 10.73 6.75 -1.32
CA LYS A 146 10.99 5.30 -1.28
C LYS A 146 11.48 4.84 -2.65
N GLN A 147 12.48 3.97 -2.68
CA GLN A 147 13.01 3.36 -3.90
C GLN A 147 13.19 1.86 -3.70
N GLY A 148 12.74 1.11 -4.68
CA GLY A 148 13.00 -0.33 -4.76
C GLY A 148 14.49 -0.61 -4.95
N ILE A 149 15.01 -1.59 -4.20
CA ILE A 149 16.38 -2.11 -4.31
C ILE A 149 16.37 -3.64 -4.31
N SER A 150 17.51 -4.25 -4.57
CA SER A 150 17.67 -5.70 -4.57
C SER A 150 16.65 -6.38 -5.49
N LEU A 151 15.81 -7.25 -4.96
CA LEU A 151 14.77 -7.95 -5.73
C LEU A 151 13.68 -7.00 -6.23
N HIS A 152 13.34 -5.97 -5.47
CA HIS A 152 12.32 -5.00 -5.84
C HIS A 152 12.84 -3.92 -6.82
N GLY A 153 14.14 -3.73 -6.88
CA GLY A 153 14.80 -2.73 -7.75
C GLY A 153 15.35 -3.30 -9.05
N GLN A 154 14.98 -4.51 -9.44
CA GLN A 154 15.51 -5.20 -10.64
C GLN A 154 17.05 -5.42 -10.63
N MET A 155 17.72 -5.15 -9.50
CA MET A 155 19.17 -5.30 -9.43
C MET A 155 19.63 -6.74 -9.64
N ALA A 156 18.82 -7.70 -9.19
CA ALA A 156 19.11 -9.11 -9.37
C ALA A 156 19.02 -9.56 -10.83
N ASP A 157 18.30 -8.81 -11.66
CA ASP A 157 18.10 -9.13 -13.08
C ASP A 157 19.15 -8.43 -13.96
N ASP A 158 19.47 -7.19 -13.62
CA ASP A 158 20.39 -6.36 -14.40
C ASP A 158 21.86 -6.66 -14.10
N PHE A 159 22.16 -7.28 -12.94
CA PHE A 159 23.53 -7.45 -12.46
C PHE A 159 23.94 -8.92 -12.42
N ASP A 160 24.85 -9.31 -13.31
CA ASP A 160 25.39 -10.69 -13.40
C ASP A 160 26.00 -11.16 -12.06
N LYS A 161 25.58 -12.35 -11.63
CA LYS A 161 26.02 -12.96 -10.36
C LYS A 161 25.64 -12.15 -9.11
N TYR A 162 24.46 -11.57 -9.11
CA TYR A 162 23.91 -10.92 -7.92
C TYR A 162 23.78 -11.91 -6.75
N PHE A 163 23.31 -13.13 -7.02
CA PHE A 163 23.23 -14.22 -6.05
C PHE A 163 24.29 -15.30 -6.30
N TYR A 164 24.64 -16.07 -5.25
CA TYR A 164 25.34 -17.32 -5.41
C TYR A 164 24.39 -18.36 -6.04
N GLY A 165 24.84 -19.03 -7.07
CA GLY A 165 24.03 -19.95 -7.85
C GLY A 165 23.35 -19.29 -9.04
N ASP A 166 22.88 -20.14 -9.94
CA ASP A 166 22.26 -19.71 -11.18
C ASP A 166 20.74 -19.67 -10.99
N ILE A 167 20.23 -18.56 -10.48
CA ILE A 167 18.79 -18.34 -10.38
C ILE A 167 18.40 -17.62 -11.66
N SER A 168 18.00 -18.41 -12.69
CA SER A 168 17.58 -17.81 -13.94
C SER A 168 16.24 -17.09 -13.80
N TRP A 169 16.16 -15.87 -14.34
CA TRP A 169 14.92 -15.10 -14.41
C TRP A 169 13.84 -15.79 -15.26
N ASP A 170 14.24 -16.59 -16.25
CA ASP A 170 13.32 -17.35 -17.10
C ASP A 170 12.52 -18.38 -16.30
N GLU A 171 13.08 -18.95 -15.24
CA GLU A 171 12.35 -19.82 -14.32
C GLU A 171 11.35 -19.04 -13.45
N ARG A 172 11.60 -17.76 -13.19
CA ARG A 172 10.70 -16.85 -12.45
C ARG A 172 9.52 -16.42 -13.32
N ASN A 173 9.74 -16.19 -14.61
CA ASN A 173 8.74 -15.72 -15.56
C ASN A 173 7.88 -16.84 -16.16
N SER A 174 8.09 -18.10 -15.79
CA SER A 174 7.32 -19.23 -16.31
C SER A 174 5.84 -19.24 -15.89
N ILE A 175 5.42 -18.36 -14.98
CA ILE A 175 4.02 -18.14 -14.63
C ILE A 175 3.56 -16.85 -15.34
N VAL A 176 3.49 -16.88 -16.64
CA VAL A 176 2.97 -15.76 -17.44
C VAL A 176 1.45 -15.86 -17.49
N PHE A 177 0.77 -14.89 -16.91
CA PHE A 177 -0.57 -14.56 -17.37
C PHE A 177 -0.44 -13.96 -18.77
N GLU A 178 -1.15 -14.51 -19.76
CA GLU A 178 -1.16 -14.08 -21.17
C GLU A 178 -1.74 -12.65 -21.35
N ASP A 179 -1.25 -11.67 -20.64
CA ASP A 179 -1.65 -10.29 -20.84
C ASP A 179 -0.40 -9.46 -21.11
N ASP A 180 -0.42 -8.69 -22.23
CA ASP A 180 0.61 -7.75 -22.67
C ASP A 180 0.88 -6.61 -21.66
N SER A 181 0.31 -6.69 -20.47
CA SER A 181 0.63 -5.75 -19.40
C SER A 181 2.03 -6.03 -18.92
N LYS A 182 2.92 -5.06 -19.13
CA LYS A 182 4.27 -5.01 -18.56
C LYS A 182 4.29 -4.91 -17.03
N ASP A 183 3.27 -5.42 -16.37
CA ASP A 183 3.17 -5.56 -14.92
C ASP A 183 3.94 -6.81 -14.47
N GLN A 184 5.18 -6.93 -14.92
CA GLN A 184 6.16 -7.92 -14.46
C GLN A 184 6.34 -7.87 -12.94
N TRP A 185 5.92 -6.77 -12.34
CA TRP A 185 6.01 -6.49 -10.94
C TRP A 185 5.27 -7.50 -10.05
N ALA A 186 4.06 -7.89 -10.43
CA ALA A 186 3.29 -8.86 -9.66
C ALA A 186 3.89 -10.29 -9.65
N LEU A 187 4.77 -10.60 -10.58
CA LEU A 187 5.33 -11.95 -10.76
C LEU A 187 6.69 -12.13 -10.08
N SER A 188 7.48 -11.04 -9.93
CA SER A 188 8.77 -11.10 -9.23
C SER A 188 8.64 -11.43 -7.74
N GLN A 189 7.46 -11.25 -7.17
CA GLN A 189 7.16 -11.48 -5.76
C GLN A 189 6.84 -12.94 -5.40
N TYR A 190 6.73 -13.83 -6.38
CA TYR A 190 6.35 -15.23 -6.13
C TYR A 190 7.48 -16.15 -5.68
N LEU A 191 8.71 -15.68 -5.72
CA LEU A 191 9.81 -16.47 -5.18
C LEU A 191 9.95 -16.18 -3.69
N PRO A 192 9.61 -17.12 -2.81
CA PRO A 192 9.64 -16.90 -1.37
C PRO A 192 11.05 -16.67 -0.82
N PHE A 193 12.09 -16.96 -1.60
CA PHE A 193 13.48 -16.80 -1.19
C PHE A 193 14.35 -16.46 -2.40
N GLY A 194 14.95 -15.30 -2.41
CA GLY A 194 16.13 -15.01 -3.21
C GLY A 194 17.29 -15.89 -2.76
N GLY A 195 18.30 -16.01 -3.58
CA GLY A 195 19.53 -16.67 -3.17
C GLY A 195 20.30 -15.84 -2.14
N GLN A 196 21.38 -16.40 -1.60
CA GLN A 196 22.33 -15.64 -0.83
C GLN A 196 23.03 -14.64 -1.76
N ILE A 197 23.07 -13.36 -1.34
CA ILE A 197 23.68 -12.27 -2.12
C ILE A 197 25.20 -12.46 -2.16
N THR A 198 25.80 -12.35 -3.34
CA THR A 198 27.27 -12.38 -3.46
C THR A 198 27.89 -11.12 -2.86
N GLU A 199 29.18 -11.19 -2.54
CA GLU A 199 29.90 -9.98 -2.13
C GLU A 199 29.84 -8.88 -3.21
N LYS A 200 29.90 -9.28 -4.49
CA LYS A 200 29.77 -8.39 -5.64
C LYS A 200 28.37 -7.76 -5.72
N GLY A 201 27.31 -8.54 -5.54
CA GLY A 201 25.92 -8.04 -5.50
C GLY A 201 25.67 -7.11 -4.32
N MET A 202 26.22 -7.44 -3.15
CA MET A 202 26.12 -6.58 -1.96
C MET A 202 26.79 -5.22 -2.20
N ASN A 203 28.03 -5.21 -2.70
CA ASN A 203 28.74 -3.97 -2.98
C ASN A 203 28.00 -3.13 -4.04
N TYR A 204 27.47 -3.75 -5.08
CA TYR A 204 26.68 -3.07 -6.09
C TYR A 204 25.40 -2.41 -5.49
N THR A 205 24.68 -3.12 -4.64
CA THR A 205 23.52 -2.57 -3.93
C THR A 205 23.92 -1.34 -3.08
N LEU A 206 25.01 -1.45 -2.34
CA LEU A 206 25.51 -0.35 -1.51
C LEU A 206 25.93 0.88 -2.35
N ASP A 207 26.56 0.67 -3.50
CA ASP A 207 26.94 1.77 -4.40
C ASP A 207 25.71 2.48 -4.96
N CYS A 208 24.64 1.74 -5.31
CA CYS A 208 23.37 2.33 -5.71
C CYS A 208 22.73 3.15 -4.58
N ILE A 209 22.71 2.62 -3.35
CA ILE A 209 22.15 3.34 -2.18
C ILE A 209 22.94 4.62 -1.90
N ARG A 210 24.24 4.58 -1.93
CA ARG A 210 25.09 5.77 -1.74
C ARG A 210 24.85 6.83 -2.82
N ALA A 211 24.74 6.41 -4.09
CA ALA A 211 24.45 7.31 -5.20
C ALA A 211 23.10 8.01 -5.05
N MET A 212 22.08 7.29 -4.58
CA MET A 212 20.76 7.87 -4.28
C MET A 212 20.84 8.87 -3.12
N LYS A 213 21.52 8.50 -2.04
CA LYS A 213 21.63 9.36 -0.85
C LYS A 213 22.40 10.63 -1.13
N GLU A 214 23.45 10.58 -1.96
CA GLU A 214 24.22 11.76 -2.39
C GLU A 214 23.32 12.79 -3.10
N VAL A 215 22.40 12.35 -3.96
CA VAL A 215 21.45 13.23 -4.66
C VAL A 215 20.42 13.82 -3.69
N LEU A 216 19.90 13.04 -2.77
CA LEU A 216 18.86 13.49 -1.84
C LEU A 216 19.43 14.45 -0.78
N GLY A 217 20.65 14.25 -0.33
CA GLY A 217 21.28 15.01 0.75
C GLY A 217 20.63 14.72 2.11
N ASP A 218 20.64 15.73 2.99
CA ASP A 218 20.17 15.59 4.38
C ASP A 218 18.72 16.04 4.59
N GLU A 219 18.13 16.69 3.58
CA GLU A 219 16.76 17.27 3.70
C GLU A 219 15.66 16.30 3.25
N VAL A 220 15.97 15.34 2.37
CA VAL A 220 15.02 14.37 1.85
C VAL A 220 15.36 12.98 2.36
N GLY A 221 14.43 12.37 3.10
CA GLY A 221 14.58 11.02 3.61
C GLY A 221 14.54 9.97 2.50
N LEU A 222 15.46 9.01 2.55
CA LEU A 222 15.49 7.84 1.66
C LEU A 222 14.92 6.63 2.40
N ALA A 223 13.83 6.06 1.90
CA ALA A 223 13.32 4.76 2.31
C ALA A 223 13.68 3.72 1.23
N LEU A 224 13.99 2.50 1.64
CA LEU A 224 14.39 1.43 0.75
C LEU A 224 13.37 0.29 0.82
N ASP A 225 12.81 -0.05 -0.32
CA ASP A 225 11.96 -1.22 -0.49
C ASP A 225 12.81 -2.36 -1.06
N CYS A 226 13.07 -3.37 -0.23
CA CYS A 226 14.03 -4.41 -0.57
C CYS A 226 13.42 -5.53 -1.41
N GLY A 227 12.09 -5.61 -1.42
CA GLY A 227 11.37 -6.75 -1.95
C GLY A 227 11.60 -8.02 -1.11
N PRO A 228 10.68 -8.95 -1.13
CA PRO A 228 10.73 -10.11 -0.26
C PRO A 228 11.84 -11.09 -0.65
N GLY A 229 12.37 -11.83 0.33
CA GLY A 229 13.19 -12.99 0.07
C GLY A 229 14.69 -12.81 0.24
N ILE A 230 15.16 -11.69 0.78
CA ILE A 230 16.55 -11.60 1.26
C ILE A 230 16.69 -12.54 2.47
N VAL A 231 17.71 -13.40 2.45
CA VAL A 231 17.96 -14.28 3.60
C VAL A 231 18.33 -13.45 4.84
N PRO A 232 17.87 -13.80 6.06
CA PRO A 232 18.03 -12.95 7.25
C PRO A 232 19.47 -12.51 7.53
N HIS A 233 20.45 -13.35 7.22
CA HIS A 233 21.87 -13.02 7.34
C HIS A 233 22.29 -11.85 6.43
N ASP A 234 21.88 -11.89 5.16
CA ASP A 234 22.20 -10.83 4.20
C ASP A 234 21.39 -9.57 4.49
N ALA A 235 20.13 -9.72 4.95
CA ALA A 235 19.31 -8.61 5.40
C ALA A 235 19.98 -7.84 6.54
N LEU A 236 20.49 -8.53 7.56
CA LEU A 236 21.22 -7.92 8.66
C LEU A 236 22.50 -7.23 8.17
N LYS A 237 23.29 -7.91 7.32
CA LYS A 237 24.53 -7.35 6.76
C LYS A 237 24.27 -6.07 5.96
N LEU A 238 23.20 -6.07 5.14
CA LEU A 238 22.82 -4.89 4.36
C LEU A 238 22.38 -3.74 5.28
N ALA A 239 21.52 -4.02 6.28
CA ALA A 239 21.03 -3.03 7.23
C ALA A 239 22.17 -2.36 8.02
N GLN A 240 23.18 -3.14 8.47
CA GLN A 240 24.37 -2.63 9.15
C GLN A 240 25.26 -1.80 8.22
N SER A 241 25.35 -2.16 6.94
CA SER A 241 26.22 -1.48 5.97
C SER A 241 25.73 -0.10 5.55
N VAL A 242 24.50 0.29 5.93
CA VAL A 242 23.90 1.60 5.60
C VAL A 242 23.59 2.46 6.84
N GLU A 243 24.05 2.06 8.02
CA GLU A 243 23.80 2.78 9.27
C GLU A 243 24.28 4.23 9.25
N ASP A 244 25.41 4.50 8.60
CA ASP A 244 25.99 5.83 8.43
C ASP A 244 25.24 6.72 7.42
N LEU A 245 24.33 6.15 6.63
CA LEU A 245 23.57 6.86 5.60
C LEU A 245 22.25 7.45 6.10
N ASN A 246 21.85 7.20 7.35
CA ASN A 246 20.58 7.67 7.92
C ASN A 246 19.38 7.34 7.02
N ILE A 247 19.24 6.08 6.64
CA ILE A 247 18.09 5.59 5.88
C ILE A 247 16.83 5.67 6.74
N MET A 248 15.70 6.13 6.16
CA MET A 248 14.42 6.25 6.87
C MET A 248 13.91 4.91 7.36
N TRP A 249 13.96 3.90 6.48
CA TRP A 249 13.69 2.49 6.80
C TRP A 249 14.11 1.58 5.66
N MET A 250 14.24 0.29 5.97
CA MET A 250 14.35 -0.81 5.02
C MET A 250 13.11 -1.67 5.14
N GLU A 251 12.37 -1.80 4.04
CA GLU A 251 11.04 -2.39 3.96
C GLU A 251 11.10 -3.80 3.37
N ASP A 252 10.31 -4.70 3.93
CA ASP A 252 10.03 -6.05 3.42
C ASP A 252 11.24 -6.89 3.01
N MET A 253 12.31 -6.81 3.79
CA MET A 253 13.58 -7.49 3.47
C MET A 253 13.44 -9.01 3.44
N ILE A 254 12.65 -9.60 4.35
CA ILE A 254 12.56 -11.05 4.58
C ILE A 254 11.28 -11.61 4.01
N THR A 255 10.17 -10.96 4.31
CA THR A 255 8.83 -11.32 3.82
C THR A 255 8.23 -10.17 3.06
N GLY A 256 7.38 -10.44 2.13
CA GLY A 256 6.68 -9.46 1.32
C GLY A 256 5.33 -9.98 0.89
N ASP A 257 4.86 -9.52 -0.24
CA ASP A 257 3.55 -9.84 -0.80
C ASP A 257 3.25 -11.35 -0.87
N TYR A 258 1.97 -11.69 -0.75
CA TYR A 258 1.45 -13.05 -0.89
C TYR A 258 1.95 -14.08 0.14
N THR A 259 2.62 -13.66 1.20
CA THR A 259 2.98 -14.53 2.30
C THR A 259 2.13 -14.23 3.55
N PRO A 260 1.38 -15.21 4.08
CA PRO A 260 0.59 -15.02 5.29
C PRO A 260 1.42 -15.07 6.59
N TYR A 261 2.72 -15.29 6.47
CA TYR A 261 3.59 -15.54 7.63
C TYR A 261 4.29 -14.26 8.07
N VAL A 262 4.16 -13.96 9.35
CA VAL A 262 4.71 -12.73 9.93
C VAL A 262 6.22 -12.81 10.18
N LEU A 263 6.79 -13.98 10.43
CA LEU A 263 8.22 -14.22 10.74
C LEU A 263 8.82 -13.23 11.76
N ALA A 264 8.05 -12.91 12.81
CA ALA A 264 8.41 -11.87 13.78
C ALA A 264 9.77 -12.09 14.45
N ASP A 265 10.14 -13.33 14.76
CA ASP A 265 11.43 -13.63 15.39
C ASP A 265 12.60 -13.33 14.46
N LEU A 266 12.49 -13.64 13.17
CA LEU A 266 13.54 -13.33 12.18
C LEU A 266 13.70 -11.82 11.97
N TYR A 267 12.59 -11.07 11.91
CA TYR A 267 12.65 -9.61 11.86
C TYR A 267 13.29 -9.02 13.12
N ARG A 268 12.91 -9.55 14.28
CA ARG A 268 13.47 -9.10 15.55
C ARG A 268 14.99 -9.29 15.62
N ASP A 269 15.50 -10.41 15.10
CA ASP A 269 16.93 -10.68 15.07
C ASP A 269 17.69 -9.67 14.20
N VAL A 270 17.08 -9.18 13.13
CA VAL A 270 17.65 -8.09 12.34
C VAL A 270 17.54 -6.77 13.10
N THR A 271 16.35 -6.42 13.57
CA THR A 271 16.04 -5.12 14.18
C THR A 271 16.90 -4.79 15.40
N ILE A 272 17.15 -5.76 16.28
CA ILE A 272 17.95 -5.53 17.50
C ILE A 272 19.47 -5.45 17.26
N ASN A 273 19.91 -5.81 16.07
CA ASN A 273 21.34 -5.85 15.71
C ASN A 273 21.73 -4.78 14.69
N THR A 274 20.86 -3.82 14.39
CA THR A 274 21.16 -2.65 13.57
C THR A 274 20.50 -1.39 14.12
N SER A 275 21.09 -0.23 13.80
CA SER A 275 20.47 1.08 14.05
C SER A 275 19.60 1.57 12.87
N THR A 276 19.67 0.91 11.71
CA THR A 276 18.81 1.21 10.56
C THR A 276 17.38 0.76 10.86
N PRO A 277 16.37 1.65 10.76
CA PRO A 277 14.99 1.26 11.03
C PRO A 277 14.48 0.19 10.05
N ILE A 278 13.81 -0.82 10.59
CA ILE A 278 13.23 -1.94 9.84
C ILE A 278 11.71 -1.76 9.77
N HIS A 279 11.16 -1.97 8.59
CA HIS A 279 9.75 -1.80 8.26
C HIS A 279 9.19 -3.07 7.61
N THR A 280 7.93 -3.42 7.91
CA THR A 280 7.15 -4.45 7.21
C THR A 280 5.67 -4.33 7.54
N GLY A 281 4.80 -5.01 6.81
CA GLY A 281 3.42 -5.20 7.21
C GLY A 281 2.36 -5.06 6.15
N GLU A 282 2.68 -4.67 4.92
CA GLU A 282 1.70 -4.45 3.85
C GLU A 282 0.89 -5.71 3.49
N GLN A 283 1.48 -6.90 3.66
CA GLN A 283 0.88 -8.19 3.33
C GLN A 283 0.07 -8.80 4.48
N ILE A 284 0.12 -8.22 5.69
CA ILE A 284 -0.47 -8.80 6.88
C ILE A 284 -1.96 -8.48 6.95
N TYR A 285 -2.78 -9.51 7.12
CA TYR A 285 -4.23 -9.40 7.24
C TYR A 285 -4.67 -9.52 8.69
N LEU A 286 -5.49 -8.58 9.18
CA LEU A 286 -6.07 -8.45 10.51
C LEU A 286 -5.10 -8.14 11.65
N ARG A 287 -5.61 -7.41 12.64
CA ARG A 287 -4.92 -6.99 13.87
C ARG A 287 -4.28 -8.14 14.66
N GLN A 288 -4.89 -9.32 14.61
CA GLN A 288 -4.38 -10.49 15.32
C GLN A 288 -3.00 -10.92 14.82
N ASN A 289 -2.75 -10.76 13.52
CA ASN A 289 -1.48 -11.14 12.91
C ASN A 289 -0.39 -10.08 13.10
N PHE A 290 -0.76 -8.82 13.36
CA PHE A 290 0.20 -7.77 13.77
C PHE A 290 0.67 -7.92 15.22
N LYS A 291 -0.11 -8.61 16.05
CA LYS A 291 0.17 -8.71 17.49
C LYS A 291 1.57 -9.22 17.79
N ASP A 292 2.02 -10.27 17.12
CA ASP A 292 3.33 -10.88 17.38
C ASP A 292 4.48 -9.94 16.99
N LEU A 293 4.38 -9.24 15.84
CA LEU A 293 5.34 -8.21 15.43
C LEU A 293 5.46 -7.09 16.48
N ILE A 294 4.32 -6.62 16.98
CA ILE A 294 4.25 -5.49 17.91
C ILE A 294 4.74 -5.90 19.29
N ASP A 295 4.24 -7.01 19.87
CA ASP A 295 4.61 -7.48 21.20
C ASP A 295 6.11 -7.77 21.33
N LYS A 296 6.69 -8.35 20.28
CA LYS A 296 8.12 -8.67 20.22
C LYS A 296 8.99 -7.46 19.86
N ARG A 297 8.38 -6.33 19.47
CA ARG A 297 9.09 -5.20 18.87
C ARG A 297 10.02 -5.66 17.75
N ALA A 298 9.45 -6.48 16.87
CA ALA A 298 10.18 -7.16 15.83
C ALA A 298 10.61 -6.21 14.71
N VAL A 299 9.95 -5.05 14.58
CA VAL A 299 10.30 -3.96 13.67
C VAL A 299 10.18 -2.61 14.35
N ASN A 300 10.78 -1.58 13.78
CA ASN A 300 10.68 -0.21 14.27
C ASN A 300 9.44 0.50 13.71
N ILE A 301 9.01 0.09 12.52
CA ILE A 301 7.92 0.71 11.77
C ILE A 301 7.04 -0.40 11.20
N ILE A 302 5.73 -0.22 11.26
CA ILE A 302 4.76 -1.09 10.59
C ILE A 302 4.08 -0.33 9.45
N GLY A 303 3.79 -1.04 8.36
CA GLY A 303 3.14 -0.51 7.16
C GLY A 303 1.88 -1.27 6.75
N PRO A 304 0.85 -1.39 7.62
CA PRO A 304 -0.38 -2.02 7.19
C PRO A 304 -0.98 -1.26 6.02
N ASP A 305 -1.51 -1.98 5.03
CA ASP A 305 -2.32 -1.38 3.99
C ASP A 305 -3.79 -1.36 4.42
N PRO A 306 -4.42 -0.19 4.59
CA PRO A 306 -5.83 -0.08 4.95
C PRO A 306 -6.79 -0.77 3.99
N LEU A 307 -6.41 -0.91 2.72
CA LEU A 307 -7.22 -1.59 1.72
C LEU A 307 -6.95 -3.11 1.63
N ASP A 308 -5.96 -3.62 2.36
CA ASP A 308 -5.65 -5.05 2.39
C ASP A 308 -5.83 -5.68 3.79
N VAL A 309 -5.59 -4.91 4.85
CA VAL A 309 -5.53 -5.42 6.22
C VAL A 309 -6.88 -5.81 6.84
N GLY A 310 -7.98 -5.52 6.18
CA GLY A 310 -9.34 -5.74 6.68
C GLY A 310 -10.10 -4.45 6.97
N GLY A 311 -9.57 -3.29 6.53
CA GLY A 311 -10.23 -2.01 6.55
C GLY A 311 -9.62 -0.95 7.46
N LEU A 312 -10.26 0.23 7.49
CA LEU A 312 -9.82 1.41 8.23
C LEU A 312 -9.82 1.19 9.74
N ALA A 313 -10.86 0.50 10.26
CA ALA A 313 -10.96 0.22 11.69
C ALA A 313 -9.86 -0.74 12.18
N GLU A 314 -9.49 -1.73 11.37
CA GLU A 314 -8.37 -2.63 11.67
C GLU A 314 -7.06 -1.85 11.73
N THR A 315 -6.78 -1.01 10.73
CA THR A 315 -5.56 -0.20 10.67
C THR A 315 -5.47 0.77 11.85
N LYS A 316 -6.58 1.42 12.21
CA LYS A 316 -6.60 2.34 13.35
C LYS A 316 -6.25 1.62 14.65
N TRP A 317 -6.85 0.47 14.91
CA TRP A 317 -6.53 -0.33 16.09
C TRP A 317 -5.06 -0.78 16.11
N ILE A 318 -4.53 -1.23 14.97
CA ILE A 318 -3.12 -1.63 14.83
C ILE A 318 -2.20 -0.45 15.16
N ALA A 319 -2.49 0.75 14.64
CA ALA A 319 -1.71 1.95 14.90
C ALA A 319 -1.71 2.35 16.38
N GLU A 320 -2.86 2.28 17.06
CA GLU A 320 -3.00 2.58 18.48
C GLU A 320 -2.23 1.57 19.35
N TYR A 321 -2.28 0.29 18.97
CA TYR A 321 -1.55 -0.75 19.68
C TYR A 321 -0.03 -0.63 19.46
N ALA A 322 0.40 -0.28 18.26
CA ALA A 322 1.80 0.00 17.92
C ALA A 322 2.34 1.20 18.71
N ASP A 323 1.54 2.28 18.85
CA ASP A 323 1.90 3.48 19.61
C ASP A 323 2.21 3.15 21.08
N LEU A 324 1.39 2.31 21.72
CA LEU A 324 1.62 1.84 23.08
C LEU A 324 2.93 1.04 23.26
N ASN A 325 3.44 0.48 22.19
CA ASN A 325 4.68 -0.32 22.17
C ASN A 325 5.89 0.47 21.62
N GLY A 326 5.72 1.76 21.29
CA GLY A 326 6.78 2.60 20.75
C GLY A 326 7.17 2.28 19.32
N ILE A 327 6.26 1.67 18.54
CA ILE A 327 6.44 1.36 17.12
C ILE A 327 5.76 2.43 16.29
N MET A 328 6.45 2.93 15.27
CA MET A 328 5.92 3.90 14.32
C MET A 328 5.05 3.23 13.26
N ILE A 329 4.27 4.03 12.54
CA ILE A 329 3.44 3.55 11.44
C ILE A 329 3.63 4.43 10.19
N ALA A 330 3.91 3.79 9.05
CA ALA A 330 3.93 4.37 7.72
C ALA A 330 3.08 3.49 6.79
N PRO A 331 1.76 3.75 6.68
CA PRO A 331 0.87 2.89 5.91
C PRO A 331 1.27 2.78 4.45
N HIS A 332 1.22 1.56 3.93
CA HIS A 332 1.31 1.26 2.50
C HIS A 332 0.06 1.77 1.76
N GLY A 333 0.13 2.00 0.43
CA GLY A 333 -1.01 2.47 -0.36
C GLY A 333 -0.68 2.92 -1.77
N THR A 334 0.36 2.38 -2.36
CA THR A 334 0.92 2.85 -3.65
C THR A 334 0.02 2.68 -4.86
N ILE A 335 -0.81 1.64 -4.89
CA ILE A 335 -1.53 1.21 -6.09
C ILE A 335 -3.04 1.35 -6.00
N ASP A 336 -3.48 2.15 -5.03
CA ASP A 336 -4.88 2.27 -4.70
C ASP A 336 -5.52 3.39 -5.47
N GLY A 337 -6.03 3.64 -6.39
CA GLY A 337 -6.71 4.77 -7.03
C GLY A 337 -7.21 5.85 -6.05
N LEU A 338 -7.93 6.81 -6.56
CA LEU A 338 -8.34 7.98 -5.78
C LEU A 338 -9.42 7.70 -4.73
N ILE A 339 -10.18 6.60 -4.84
CA ILE A 339 -11.13 6.17 -3.81
C ILE A 339 -10.34 5.66 -2.59
N GLY A 340 -9.36 4.79 -2.84
CA GLY A 340 -8.46 4.31 -1.82
C GLY A 340 -7.67 5.44 -1.16
N LEU A 341 -7.13 6.36 -1.97
CA LEU A 341 -6.45 7.54 -1.44
C LEU A 341 -7.33 8.35 -0.50
N ALA A 342 -8.60 8.59 -0.86
CA ALA A 342 -9.52 9.30 0.01
C ALA A 342 -9.72 8.58 1.36
N ALA A 343 -9.90 7.26 1.32
CA ALA A 343 -10.02 6.44 2.53
C ALA A 343 -8.77 6.53 3.41
N HIS A 344 -7.58 6.43 2.81
CA HIS A 344 -6.30 6.55 3.48
C HIS A 344 -6.11 7.93 4.15
N VAL A 345 -6.45 9.02 3.47
CA VAL A 345 -6.33 10.37 4.03
C VAL A 345 -7.25 10.55 5.23
N HIS A 346 -8.51 10.10 5.13
CA HIS A 346 -9.43 10.15 6.28
C HIS A 346 -8.92 9.34 7.47
N LEU A 347 -8.39 8.15 7.23
CA LEU A 347 -7.79 7.32 8.28
C LEU A 347 -6.55 8.00 8.87
N ALA A 348 -5.58 8.38 8.04
CA ALA A 348 -4.32 8.98 8.47
C ALA A 348 -4.51 10.25 9.29
N ALA A 349 -5.59 11.02 9.01
CA ALA A 349 -5.97 12.17 9.81
C ALA A 349 -6.28 11.83 11.28
N THR A 350 -6.68 10.57 11.58
CA THR A 350 -7.09 10.09 12.90
C THR A 350 -6.04 9.28 13.64
N LEU A 351 -4.95 8.88 12.96
CA LEU A 351 -3.91 8.05 13.56
C LEU A 351 -3.14 8.79 14.66
N PRO A 352 -2.65 8.09 15.69
CA PRO A 352 -1.89 8.70 16.79
C PRO A 352 -0.57 9.33 16.32
N ARG A 353 0.24 9.79 17.27
CA ARG A 353 1.48 10.55 16.97
C ARG A 353 2.62 9.70 16.44
N ASN A 354 2.52 8.38 16.52
CA ASN A 354 3.45 7.43 15.91
C ASN A 354 3.34 7.37 14.37
N TYR A 355 2.42 8.10 13.77
CA TYR A 355 2.28 8.22 12.31
C TYR A 355 3.45 9.01 11.70
N ILE A 356 4.12 8.41 10.70
CA ILE A 356 5.20 9.03 9.92
C ILE A 356 4.60 9.70 8.68
N ALA A 357 4.21 8.93 7.69
CA ALA A 357 3.66 9.40 6.42
C ALA A 357 2.87 8.29 5.74
N LEU A 358 1.97 8.66 4.83
CA LEU A 358 1.22 7.74 3.98
C LEU A 358 1.91 7.61 2.63
N GLU A 359 1.95 6.41 2.10
CA GLU A 359 2.43 6.17 0.75
C GLU A 359 1.52 6.80 -0.30
N TYR A 360 2.14 7.54 -1.23
CA TYR A 360 1.42 8.23 -2.30
C TYR A 360 1.84 7.67 -3.66
N PRO A 361 0.87 7.28 -4.51
CA PRO A 361 1.14 6.64 -5.79
C PRO A 361 1.58 7.67 -6.85
N VAL A 362 2.87 7.84 -7.05
CA VAL A 362 3.42 8.75 -8.08
C VAL A 362 4.22 7.95 -9.11
N PRO A 363 3.95 8.21 -10.41
CA PRO A 363 2.86 8.99 -10.98
C PRO A 363 1.52 8.26 -10.89
N CYS A 364 0.45 9.01 -10.62
CA CYS A 364 -0.91 8.48 -10.72
C CYS A 364 -1.32 8.31 -12.18
N HIS A 365 -2.21 7.38 -12.46
CA HIS A 365 -2.83 7.29 -13.79
C HIS A 365 -3.68 8.54 -14.05
N LYS A 366 -3.49 9.17 -15.20
CA LYS A 366 -4.21 10.41 -15.57
C LYS A 366 -5.72 10.25 -15.51
N TRP A 367 -6.24 9.11 -15.96
CA TRP A 367 -7.69 8.85 -15.98
C TRP A 367 -8.32 8.77 -14.59
N TRP A 368 -7.56 8.52 -13.51
CA TRP A 368 -8.10 8.57 -12.15
C TRP A 368 -8.65 9.95 -11.80
N TYR A 369 -7.96 11.01 -12.24
CA TYR A 369 -8.41 12.39 -12.04
C TYR A 369 -9.64 12.75 -12.88
N ASP A 370 -9.82 12.07 -14.01
CA ASP A 370 -10.96 12.31 -14.90
C ASP A 370 -12.26 11.76 -14.33
N ILE A 371 -12.22 10.68 -13.55
CA ILE A 371 -13.39 9.94 -13.08
C ILE A 371 -13.87 10.33 -11.67
N ILE A 372 -13.04 11.01 -10.88
CA ILE A 372 -13.34 11.38 -9.48
C ILE A 372 -13.25 12.90 -9.32
N GLU A 373 -14.18 13.45 -8.56
CA GLU A 373 -14.17 14.83 -8.08
C GLU A 373 -14.34 14.89 -6.55
N GLY A 374 -14.01 16.04 -5.95
CA GLY A 374 -14.15 16.31 -4.50
C GLY A 374 -12.82 16.28 -3.74
N LEU A 375 -11.73 15.84 -4.35
CA LEU A 375 -10.39 15.90 -3.75
C LEU A 375 -9.80 17.32 -3.84
N PRO A 376 -8.83 17.67 -2.95
CA PRO A 376 -8.07 18.92 -3.07
C PRO A 376 -7.37 19.04 -4.45
N ASP A 377 -7.19 20.26 -4.93
CA ASP A 377 -6.45 20.55 -6.15
C ASP A 377 -5.43 21.68 -5.90
N PRO A 378 -4.10 21.42 -5.95
CA PRO A 378 -3.50 20.10 -6.18
C PRO A 378 -3.74 19.15 -4.99
N ILE A 379 -3.75 17.84 -5.27
CA ILE A 379 -3.92 16.83 -4.21
C ILE A 379 -2.77 16.88 -3.21
N VAL A 380 -1.53 16.91 -3.71
CA VAL A 380 -0.33 17.01 -2.86
C VAL A 380 0.33 18.37 -3.05
N LYS A 381 0.64 19.02 -1.94
CA LYS A 381 1.41 20.27 -1.90
C LYS A 381 2.43 20.18 -0.77
N ASP A 382 3.70 20.41 -1.10
CA ASP A 382 4.81 20.40 -0.13
C ASP A 382 4.80 19.12 0.74
N SER A 383 4.64 17.95 0.10
CA SER A 383 4.56 16.63 0.75
C SER A 383 3.30 16.39 1.61
N PHE A 384 2.29 17.26 1.56
CA PHE A 384 1.08 17.13 2.36
C PHE A 384 -0.19 17.09 1.50
N ILE A 385 -1.21 16.42 2.05
CA ILE A 385 -2.59 16.47 1.56
C ILE A 385 -3.44 17.10 2.65
N ASP A 386 -4.18 18.17 2.31
CA ASP A 386 -5.14 18.79 3.22
C ASP A 386 -6.34 17.87 3.43
N VAL A 387 -6.78 17.73 4.69
CA VAL A 387 -7.94 16.91 5.05
C VAL A 387 -9.22 17.71 4.80
N TRP A 388 -10.12 17.17 3.99
CA TRP A 388 -11.38 17.81 3.63
C TRP A 388 -12.54 17.32 4.48
N ASP A 389 -13.61 18.14 4.56
CA ASP A 389 -14.72 17.98 5.51
C ASP A 389 -16.04 17.52 4.83
N SER A 390 -16.03 17.12 3.56
CA SER A 390 -17.22 16.64 2.85
C SER A 390 -17.71 15.30 3.43
N PRO A 391 -19.03 15.04 3.44
CA PRO A 391 -19.60 13.80 3.98
C PRO A 391 -19.10 12.53 3.28
N GLY A 392 -18.99 11.43 4.04
CA GLY A 392 -18.43 10.17 3.56
C GLY A 392 -16.94 10.30 3.28
N LEU A 393 -16.48 9.72 2.20
CA LEU A 393 -15.13 9.90 1.65
C LEU A 393 -14.95 11.28 0.99
N GLY A 394 -16.05 12.05 0.82
CA GLY A 394 -16.04 13.37 0.21
C GLY A 394 -15.75 13.39 -1.28
N ILE A 395 -15.86 12.25 -1.93
CA ILE A 395 -15.65 12.09 -3.38
C ILE A 395 -16.95 11.76 -4.10
N LYS A 396 -16.98 12.07 -5.40
CA LYS A 396 -18.06 11.70 -6.31
C LYS A 396 -17.49 11.16 -7.61
N PHE A 397 -18.16 10.19 -8.20
CA PHE A 397 -17.88 9.76 -9.55
C PHE A 397 -18.46 10.75 -10.57
N ARG A 398 -17.68 11.05 -11.60
CA ARG A 398 -18.16 11.56 -12.88
C ARG A 398 -18.60 10.34 -13.70
N GLU A 399 -19.86 9.89 -13.48
CA GLU A 399 -20.33 8.59 -13.95
C GLU A 399 -20.18 8.40 -15.46
N ASP A 400 -20.44 9.46 -16.26
CA ASP A 400 -20.26 9.42 -17.72
C ASP A 400 -18.80 9.15 -18.13
N GLU A 401 -17.85 9.76 -17.44
CA GLU A 401 -16.41 9.55 -17.71
C GLU A 401 -15.97 8.17 -17.17
N ALA A 402 -16.38 7.83 -15.96
CA ALA A 402 -16.03 6.57 -15.32
C ALA A 402 -16.54 5.35 -16.11
N SER A 403 -17.73 5.46 -16.71
CA SER A 403 -18.32 4.41 -17.54
C SER A 403 -17.49 4.04 -18.78
N ARG A 404 -16.59 4.92 -19.22
CA ARG A 404 -15.68 4.63 -20.34
C ARG A 404 -14.59 3.62 -20.00
N TYR A 405 -14.30 3.49 -18.71
CA TYR A 405 -13.25 2.61 -18.17
C TYR A 405 -13.80 1.29 -17.61
N LEU A 406 -15.14 1.11 -17.63
CA LEU A 406 -15.77 -0.13 -17.22
C LEU A 406 -15.63 -1.22 -18.29
N ASP A 407 -15.38 -2.45 -17.83
CA ASP A 407 -15.48 -3.62 -18.69
C ASP A 407 -16.90 -3.75 -19.26
N GLU A 408 -17.04 -4.40 -20.42
CA GLU A 408 -18.33 -4.52 -21.11
C GLU A 408 -19.41 -5.19 -20.25
N GLU A 409 -19.03 -6.17 -19.43
CA GLU A 409 -19.96 -6.85 -18.53
C GLU A 409 -20.40 -6.02 -17.32
N ASP A 410 -19.77 -4.88 -17.08
CA ASP A 410 -19.96 -4.01 -15.91
C ASP A 410 -20.64 -2.68 -16.26
N LYS A 411 -21.14 -2.50 -17.48
CA LYS A 411 -21.74 -1.24 -17.95
C LYS A 411 -22.97 -0.79 -17.14
N ASP A 412 -23.57 -1.67 -16.36
CA ASP A 412 -24.72 -1.37 -15.48
C ASP A 412 -24.28 -0.99 -14.04
N PHE A 413 -22.98 -0.78 -13.80
CA PHE A 413 -22.44 -0.54 -12.46
C PHE A 413 -23.06 0.66 -11.75
N PHE A 414 -23.31 1.75 -12.47
CA PHE A 414 -23.93 2.96 -11.92
C PHE A 414 -25.44 2.96 -11.90
N ASN A 415 -26.09 1.98 -12.53
CA ASN A 415 -27.57 1.86 -12.61
C ASN A 415 -28.18 1.33 -11.31
#